data_a352b440bbdb5a211381f18b8b56356c
#
_entry.id   a352b440bbdb5a211381f18b8b56356c
#
_cell.length_a   1.000
_cell.length_b   1.000
_cell.length_c   1.000
_cell.angle_alpha   90.00
_cell.angle_beta   90.00
_cell.angle_gamma   90.00
#
_symmetry.space_group_name_H-M   'P 1'
#
loop_
_entity.id
_entity.type
_entity.pdbx_description
1 polymer ?
#
loop_
_entity_poly.entity_id
_entity_poly.type
_entity_poly.pdbx_seq_one_letter_code
_entity_poly.pdbx_strand_id
1 'polypeptide(L)'
;MRKTSWQFGNAVVAWQKIHGRHDLPWQNTQDPYAVWLSEIMLQQTQVVTVRDYFSRFMKRFPTVNDLAKASQEEVMGLWSGLGYYSRARNLHRAAQDVMALHGGVFPSDALTLQTLPGIGRSTAAAVASLCFGEPIAILDANVKRVLTRYLGFGQDLAVAKNEKLLWEKAQTLLPTQHVAQAMPHYTQGMMDLGATLCAPKNPQCLQCPVKENCKAAKEGKPESYPVKTKKLKRTSEQLWLLYAQSKNGEVWMVQRPQSGIWAGLYCLPVFESYEALQAFVKTKSKLELQDMPVVKHVLTHKDLYLHPVALRLNSQKSLGQGHWFDQQSIAAIGLPAPIRKLVG
;
A
#
# COMPACT_ATOMS: atom_id res chain seq x y z
N MET A 1 24.84 -13.63 40.66
CA MET A 1 24.17 -13.68 39.35
C MET A 1 23.24 -12.48 39.24
N ARG A 2 23.59 -11.45 38.45
CA ARG A 2 22.67 -10.34 38.14
C ARG A 2 21.51 -10.95 37.34
N LYS A 3 20.28 -10.90 37.87
CA LYS A 3 19.06 -11.15 37.08
C LYS A 3 19.11 -10.19 35.91
N THR A 4 19.38 -10.69 34.72
CA THR A 4 19.19 -9.91 33.46
C THR A 4 17.75 -9.45 33.52
N SER A 5 17.54 -8.14 33.70
CA SER A 5 16.21 -7.59 33.74
C SER A 5 15.57 -7.91 32.37
N TRP A 6 14.42 -8.60 32.41
CA TRP A 6 13.67 -8.94 31.22
C TRP A 6 13.34 -7.65 30.45
N GLN A 7 13.68 -7.60 29.18
CA GLN A 7 13.47 -6.42 28.34
C GLN A 7 12.73 -6.83 27.07
N PHE A 8 11.66 -6.10 26.77
CA PHE A 8 10.77 -6.34 25.65
C PHE A 8 11.53 -6.46 24.31
N GLY A 9 12.36 -5.45 23.98
CA GLY A 9 13.10 -5.42 22.72
C GLY A 9 14.03 -6.61 22.54
N ASN A 10 14.76 -6.99 23.58
CA ASN A 10 15.69 -8.13 23.53
C ASN A 10 14.93 -9.47 23.38
N ALA A 11 13.73 -9.62 23.97
CA ALA A 11 12.89 -10.81 23.79
C ALA A 11 12.37 -10.93 22.35
N VAL A 12 11.96 -9.80 21.75
CA VAL A 12 11.52 -9.77 20.34
C VAL A 12 12.67 -10.13 19.39
N VAL A 13 13.87 -9.58 19.62
CA VAL A 13 15.08 -9.90 18.82
C VAL A 13 15.42 -11.38 18.89
N ALA A 14 15.45 -11.96 20.10
CA ALA A 14 15.76 -13.38 20.30
C ALA A 14 14.73 -14.28 19.58
N TRP A 15 13.46 -13.95 19.69
CA TRP A 15 12.37 -14.68 19.01
C TRP A 15 12.46 -14.56 17.49
N GLN A 16 12.68 -13.36 16.96
CA GLN A 16 12.72 -13.13 15.52
C GLN A 16 13.84 -13.93 14.85
N LYS A 17 15.01 -14.00 15.45
CA LYS A 17 16.15 -14.77 14.91
C LYS A 17 15.86 -16.25 14.71
N ILE A 18 14.95 -16.84 15.49
CA ILE A 18 14.64 -18.28 15.44
C ILE A 18 13.29 -18.56 14.76
N HIS A 19 12.28 -17.73 15.03
CA HIS A 19 10.88 -17.97 14.66
C HIS A 19 10.30 -16.93 13.73
N GLY A 20 11.06 -15.88 13.38
CA GLY A 20 10.63 -14.87 12.42
C GLY A 20 10.51 -15.43 11.00
N ARG A 21 9.89 -14.67 10.13
CA ARG A 21 9.90 -14.96 8.69
C ARG A 21 11.27 -14.62 8.12
N HIS A 22 11.82 -15.50 7.29
CA HIS A 22 13.14 -15.32 6.67
C HIS A 22 13.12 -15.61 5.17
N ASP A 23 11.95 -15.91 4.61
CA ASP A 23 11.74 -16.38 3.23
C ASP A 23 11.16 -15.33 2.29
N LEU A 24 11.00 -14.08 2.76
CA LEU A 24 10.43 -13.03 1.92
C LEU A 24 11.50 -12.43 1.01
N PRO A 25 11.20 -12.15 -0.28
CA PRO A 25 12.19 -11.69 -1.27
C PRO A 25 12.93 -10.40 -0.90
N TRP A 26 12.34 -9.57 -0.05
CA TRP A 26 12.89 -8.29 0.43
C TRP A 26 13.59 -8.38 1.79
N GLN A 27 13.71 -9.58 2.34
CA GLN A 27 14.45 -9.83 3.57
C GLN A 27 15.89 -10.25 3.24
N ASN A 28 16.75 -10.31 4.26
CA ASN A 28 18.15 -10.67 4.15
C ASN A 28 18.95 -9.75 3.22
N THR A 29 18.51 -8.51 3.06
CA THR A 29 19.22 -7.46 2.35
C THR A 29 19.29 -6.20 3.20
N GLN A 30 20.36 -5.42 3.03
CA GLN A 30 20.49 -4.07 3.58
C GLN A 30 20.39 -3.00 2.49
N ASP A 31 20.00 -3.40 1.27
CA ASP A 31 19.75 -2.45 0.19
C ASP A 31 18.50 -1.60 0.50
N PRO A 32 18.67 -0.29 0.77
CA PRO A 32 17.54 0.56 1.13
C PRO A 32 16.53 0.74 0.00
N TYR A 33 16.94 0.57 -1.26
CA TYR A 33 16.02 0.59 -2.40
C TYR A 33 15.05 -0.60 -2.35
N ALA A 34 15.55 -1.81 -2.18
CA ALA A 34 14.74 -3.01 -2.11
C ALA A 34 13.81 -3.00 -0.88
N VAL A 35 14.33 -2.60 0.28
CA VAL A 35 13.56 -2.51 1.52
C VAL A 35 12.46 -1.44 1.38
N TRP A 36 12.78 -0.24 0.92
CA TRP A 36 11.81 0.82 0.70
C TRP A 36 10.71 0.43 -0.28
N LEU A 37 11.07 -0.18 -1.43
CA LEU A 37 10.11 -0.66 -2.42
C LEU A 37 9.11 -1.62 -1.79
N SER A 38 9.59 -2.60 -1.02
CA SER A 38 8.74 -3.57 -0.34
C SER A 38 7.82 -2.90 0.69
N GLU A 39 8.33 -1.97 1.51
CA GLU A 39 7.55 -1.24 2.51
C GLU A 39 6.40 -0.45 1.87
N ILE A 40 6.66 0.21 0.74
CA ILE A 40 5.59 0.93 0.01
C ILE A 40 4.58 -0.05 -0.59
N MET A 41 5.01 -1.18 -1.14
CA MET A 41 4.10 -2.19 -1.70
C MET A 41 3.24 -2.86 -0.63
N LEU A 42 3.78 -3.07 0.56
CA LEU A 42 3.09 -3.71 1.69
C LEU A 42 2.06 -2.80 2.38
N GLN A 43 2.08 -1.49 2.14
CA GLN A 43 1.05 -0.60 2.69
C GLN A 43 -0.34 -1.05 2.24
N GLN A 44 -1.16 -1.55 3.18
CA GLN A 44 -2.53 -2.05 2.95
C GLN A 44 -2.64 -3.17 1.88
N THR A 45 -1.57 -3.91 1.63
CA THR A 45 -1.54 -5.03 0.69
C THR A 45 -0.95 -6.27 1.37
N GLN A 46 -1.51 -7.42 1.07
CA GLN A 46 -1.05 -8.69 1.66
C GLN A 46 0.27 -9.15 1.05
N VAL A 47 1.11 -9.79 1.85
CA VAL A 47 2.43 -10.33 1.47
C VAL A 47 2.36 -11.22 0.23
N VAL A 48 1.37 -12.13 0.17
CA VAL A 48 1.19 -13.06 -0.95
C VAL A 48 1.04 -12.31 -2.28
N THR A 49 0.31 -11.21 -2.29
CA THR A 49 0.14 -10.38 -3.48
C THR A 49 1.43 -9.62 -3.82
N VAL A 50 2.14 -9.09 -2.81
CA VAL A 50 3.33 -8.25 -3.04
C VAL A 50 4.50 -9.05 -3.60
N ARG A 51 4.65 -10.34 -3.29
CA ARG A 51 5.79 -11.17 -3.76
C ARG A 51 6.02 -11.06 -5.27
N ASP A 52 4.97 -11.27 -6.07
CA ASP A 52 5.09 -11.25 -7.54
C ASP A 52 5.33 -9.83 -8.08
N TYR A 53 4.69 -8.83 -7.48
CA TYR A 53 4.90 -7.44 -7.86
C TYR A 53 6.32 -6.97 -7.55
N PHE A 54 6.83 -7.29 -6.38
CA PHE A 54 8.20 -6.96 -5.99
C PHE A 54 9.22 -7.58 -6.96
N SER A 55 9.09 -8.87 -7.26
CA SER A 55 9.99 -9.56 -8.19
C SER A 55 9.97 -8.94 -9.59
N ARG A 56 8.78 -8.59 -10.10
CA ARG A 56 8.64 -7.93 -11.42
C ARG A 56 9.25 -6.53 -11.43
N PHE A 57 9.05 -5.75 -10.35
CA PHE A 57 9.63 -4.41 -10.21
C PHE A 57 11.15 -4.47 -10.13
N MET A 58 11.71 -5.33 -9.29
CA MET A 58 13.16 -5.50 -9.17
C MET A 58 13.82 -5.98 -10.46
N LYS A 59 13.13 -6.83 -11.23
CA LYS A 59 13.60 -7.28 -12.56
C LYS A 59 13.63 -6.12 -13.56
N ARG A 60 12.61 -5.26 -13.57
CA ARG A 60 12.47 -4.16 -14.53
C ARG A 60 13.24 -2.91 -14.11
N PHE A 61 13.27 -2.63 -12.83
CA PHE A 61 13.95 -1.49 -12.21
C PHE A 61 14.88 -1.98 -11.11
N PRO A 62 16.05 -2.56 -11.45
CA PRO A 62 16.97 -3.13 -10.46
C PRO A 62 17.58 -2.09 -9.53
N THR A 63 17.61 -0.81 -9.92
CA THR A 63 18.13 0.29 -9.11
C THR A 63 17.13 1.45 -9.01
N VAL A 64 17.34 2.33 -8.02
CA VAL A 64 16.56 3.57 -7.88
C VAL A 64 16.70 4.46 -9.12
N ASN A 65 17.85 4.45 -9.78
CA ASN A 65 18.10 5.20 -11.00
C ASN A 65 17.24 4.68 -12.17
N ASP A 66 17.09 3.37 -12.30
CA ASP A 66 16.24 2.77 -13.34
C ASP A 66 14.77 3.15 -13.12
N LEU A 67 14.31 3.11 -11.87
CA LEU A 67 12.97 3.54 -11.51
C LEU A 67 12.75 5.05 -11.77
N ALA A 68 13.73 5.88 -11.41
CA ALA A 68 13.63 7.34 -11.60
C ALA A 68 13.57 7.75 -13.08
N LYS A 69 14.27 7.02 -13.96
CA LYS A 69 14.29 7.27 -15.41
C LYS A 69 13.08 6.72 -16.17
N ALA A 70 12.33 5.81 -15.57
CA ALA A 70 11.15 5.24 -16.18
C ALA A 70 10.08 6.30 -16.47
N SER A 71 9.19 6.05 -17.41
CA SER A 71 7.98 6.86 -17.53
C SER A 71 6.99 6.56 -16.40
N GLN A 72 6.20 7.55 -16.01
CA GLN A 72 5.13 7.31 -15.03
C GLN A 72 4.14 6.25 -15.53
N GLU A 73 3.88 6.18 -16.82
CA GLU A 73 2.98 5.18 -17.42
C GLU A 73 3.49 3.77 -17.25
N GLU A 74 4.79 3.55 -17.44
CA GLU A 74 5.43 2.24 -17.24
C GLU A 74 5.34 1.81 -15.78
N VAL A 75 5.66 2.70 -14.84
CA VAL A 75 5.55 2.43 -13.39
C VAL A 75 4.10 2.10 -13.01
N MET A 76 3.12 2.86 -13.53
CA MET A 76 1.69 2.63 -13.27
C MET A 76 1.20 1.34 -13.92
N GLY A 77 1.72 0.97 -15.08
CA GLY A 77 1.42 -0.30 -15.76
C GLY A 77 1.86 -1.50 -14.93
N LEU A 78 3.11 -1.52 -14.46
CA LEU A 78 3.64 -2.57 -13.59
C LEU A 78 2.94 -2.63 -12.23
N TRP A 79 2.45 -1.49 -11.72
CA TRP A 79 1.68 -1.43 -10.47
C TRP A 79 0.22 -1.86 -10.63
N SER A 80 -0.24 -2.01 -11.86
CA SER A 80 -1.66 -2.26 -12.15
C SER A 80 -2.17 -3.53 -11.46
N GLY A 81 -3.27 -3.39 -10.71
CA GLY A 81 -3.86 -4.46 -9.89
C GLY A 81 -3.48 -4.41 -8.40
N LEU A 82 -2.37 -3.76 -8.01
CA LEU A 82 -1.96 -3.66 -6.60
C LEU A 82 -2.83 -2.68 -5.78
N GLY A 83 -3.51 -1.75 -6.46
CA GLY A 83 -4.37 -0.74 -5.83
C GLY A 83 -3.60 0.41 -5.17
N TYR A 84 -4.35 1.39 -4.62
CA TYR A 84 -3.77 2.57 -3.97
C TYR A 84 -2.68 3.25 -4.81
N TYR A 85 -3.01 3.60 -6.03
CA TYR A 85 -2.08 4.06 -7.06
C TYR A 85 -1.32 5.35 -6.73
N SER A 86 -1.77 6.12 -5.73
CA SER A 86 -0.99 7.23 -5.17
C SER A 86 0.37 6.76 -4.63
N ARG A 87 0.47 5.51 -4.17
CA ARG A 87 1.75 4.93 -3.74
C ARG A 87 2.72 4.81 -4.91
N ALA A 88 2.27 4.31 -6.06
CA ALA A 88 3.11 4.20 -7.26
C ALA A 88 3.60 5.58 -7.75
N ARG A 89 2.72 6.58 -7.78
CA ARG A 89 3.12 7.95 -8.14
C ARG A 89 4.14 8.54 -7.18
N ASN A 90 3.89 8.39 -5.88
CA ASN A 90 4.83 8.86 -4.85
C ASN A 90 6.15 8.08 -4.88
N LEU A 91 6.10 6.75 -5.11
CA LEU A 91 7.28 5.91 -5.28
C LEU A 91 8.14 6.42 -6.44
N HIS A 92 7.55 6.67 -7.59
CA HIS A 92 8.27 7.20 -8.76
C HIS A 92 8.87 8.57 -8.49
N ARG A 93 8.09 9.48 -7.90
CA ARG A 93 8.57 10.81 -7.54
C ARG A 93 9.68 10.75 -6.48
N ALA A 94 9.55 9.90 -5.46
CA ALA A 94 10.59 9.72 -4.45
C ALA A 94 11.89 9.17 -5.06
N ALA A 95 11.82 8.25 -6.04
CA ALA A 95 13.00 7.81 -6.78
C ALA A 95 13.70 8.96 -7.52
N GLN A 96 12.93 9.85 -8.14
CA GLN A 96 13.46 11.06 -8.80
C GLN A 96 14.11 12.01 -7.79
N ASP A 97 13.47 12.20 -6.62
CA ASP A 97 14.03 13.05 -5.56
C ASP A 97 15.32 12.45 -4.97
N VAL A 98 15.40 11.13 -4.79
CA VAL A 98 16.64 10.45 -4.37
C VAL A 98 17.77 10.71 -5.39
N MET A 99 17.48 10.64 -6.67
CA MET A 99 18.49 10.96 -7.71
C MET A 99 18.88 12.42 -7.69
N ALA A 100 17.92 13.33 -7.62
CA ALA A 100 18.15 14.76 -7.76
C ALA A 100 18.75 15.41 -6.51
N LEU A 101 18.30 15.01 -5.32
CA LEU A 101 18.66 15.67 -4.05
C LEU A 101 19.74 14.91 -3.27
N HIS A 102 19.89 13.61 -3.52
CA HIS A 102 20.78 12.74 -2.75
C HIS A 102 21.78 11.95 -3.64
N GLY A 103 21.92 12.33 -4.93
CA GLY A 103 22.89 11.70 -5.84
C GLY A 103 22.68 10.20 -6.06
N GLY A 104 21.46 9.69 -5.88
CA GLY A 104 21.14 8.28 -6.02
C GLY A 104 21.41 7.43 -4.77
N VAL A 105 21.82 8.03 -3.66
CA VAL A 105 22.06 7.35 -2.38
C VAL A 105 20.91 7.66 -1.42
N PHE A 106 20.29 6.61 -0.86
CA PHE A 106 19.24 6.81 0.13
C PHE A 106 19.78 7.43 1.42
N PRO A 107 19.09 8.43 2.00
CA PRO A 107 19.41 8.93 3.34
C PRO A 107 19.41 7.80 4.37
N SER A 108 20.33 7.86 5.32
CA SER A 108 20.47 6.82 6.35
C SER A 108 19.63 7.07 7.60
N ASP A 109 19.08 8.26 7.77
CA ASP A 109 18.29 8.65 8.94
C ASP A 109 16.81 8.83 8.61
N ALA A 110 15.95 8.51 9.59
CA ALA A 110 14.52 8.55 9.41
C ALA A 110 13.95 9.96 9.19
N LEU A 111 14.58 11.01 9.69
CA LEU A 111 14.10 12.39 9.52
C LEU A 111 14.23 12.82 8.07
N THR A 112 15.38 12.57 7.46
CA THR A 112 15.64 12.88 6.05
C THR A 112 14.80 11.98 5.14
N LEU A 113 14.72 10.67 5.41
CA LEU A 113 13.83 9.75 4.65
C LEU A 113 12.37 10.20 4.64
N GLN A 114 11.91 10.82 5.71
CA GLN A 114 10.52 11.29 5.85
C GLN A 114 10.19 12.50 4.96
N THR A 115 11.19 13.18 4.42
CA THR A 115 10.99 14.29 3.47
C THR A 115 10.64 13.81 2.07
N LEU A 116 10.90 12.53 1.75
CA LEU A 116 10.64 11.96 0.45
C LEU A 116 9.14 11.67 0.24
N PRO A 117 8.60 11.86 -0.98
CA PRO A 117 7.19 11.66 -1.29
C PRO A 117 6.67 10.28 -0.91
N GLY A 118 5.59 10.22 -0.14
CA GLY A 118 4.94 8.96 0.25
C GLY A 118 5.63 8.18 1.35
N ILE A 119 6.73 8.68 1.91
CA ILE A 119 7.43 8.09 3.04
C ILE A 119 6.96 8.75 4.33
N GLY A 120 6.05 8.07 5.04
CA GLY A 120 5.59 8.51 6.34
C GLY A 120 6.55 8.06 7.47
N ARG A 121 6.33 8.59 8.68
CA ARG A 121 7.16 8.32 9.86
C ARG A 121 7.49 6.84 10.08
N SER A 122 6.50 5.95 9.94
CA SER A 122 6.72 4.51 10.19
C SER A 122 7.55 3.86 9.08
N THR A 123 7.32 4.23 7.81
CA THR A 123 8.11 3.72 6.68
C THR A 123 9.55 4.23 6.73
N ALA A 124 9.75 5.52 7.04
CA ALA A 124 11.09 6.09 7.23
C ALA A 124 11.85 5.36 8.34
N ALA A 125 11.21 5.16 9.48
CA ALA A 125 11.78 4.43 10.61
C ALA A 125 12.09 2.96 10.25
N ALA A 126 11.25 2.30 9.45
CA ALA A 126 11.48 0.92 9.00
C ALA A 126 12.74 0.84 8.13
N VAL A 127 12.86 1.70 7.12
CA VAL A 127 14.05 1.74 6.23
C VAL A 127 15.31 2.06 7.04
N ALA A 128 15.28 3.11 7.88
CA ALA A 128 16.42 3.53 8.68
C ALA A 128 16.86 2.43 9.67
N SER A 129 15.92 1.75 10.30
CA SER A 129 16.20 0.66 11.23
C SER A 129 16.71 -0.60 10.52
N LEU A 130 16.03 -1.04 9.45
CA LEU A 130 16.37 -2.28 8.75
C LEU A 130 17.70 -2.19 8.00
N CYS A 131 17.99 -1.05 7.37
CA CYS A 131 19.16 -0.90 6.51
C CYS A 131 20.38 -0.30 7.25
N PHE A 132 20.14 0.58 8.21
CA PHE A 132 21.22 1.37 8.84
C PHE A 132 21.31 1.14 10.36
N GLY A 133 20.41 0.36 10.95
CA GLY A 133 20.45 0.06 12.39
C GLY A 133 20.07 1.24 13.28
N GLU A 134 19.40 2.27 12.73
CA GLU A 134 18.96 3.43 13.52
C GLU A 134 18.04 2.99 14.67
N PRO A 135 18.29 3.43 15.92
CA PRO A 135 17.48 3.05 17.09
C PRO A 135 16.17 3.85 17.14
N ILE A 136 15.30 3.57 16.20
CA ILE A 136 14.00 4.23 16.06
C ILE A 136 12.88 3.19 15.99
N ALA A 137 11.77 3.47 16.72
CA ALA A 137 10.60 2.61 16.71
C ALA A 137 9.82 2.75 15.39
N ILE A 138 9.07 1.70 15.03
CA ILE A 138 8.03 1.72 13.98
C ILE A 138 6.64 1.64 14.62
N LEU A 139 5.62 2.12 13.91
CA LEU A 139 4.25 2.08 14.43
C LEU A 139 3.23 1.89 13.29
N ASP A 140 3.36 0.81 12.54
CA ASP A 140 2.36 0.38 11.56
C ASP A 140 1.10 -0.21 12.23
N ALA A 141 0.13 -0.64 11.48
CA ALA A 141 -1.12 -1.19 12.01
C ALA A 141 -0.90 -2.48 12.84
N ASN A 142 0.06 -3.32 12.46
CA ASN A 142 0.41 -4.54 13.17
C ASN A 142 1.13 -4.22 14.49
N VAL A 143 2.10 -3.34 14.43
CA VAL A 143 2.88 -2.89 15.59
C VAL A 143 2.01 -2.12 16.58
N LYS A 144 1.10 -1.25 16.11
CA LYS A 144 0.08 -0.61 16.97
C LYS A 144 -0.71 -1.64 17.76
N ARG A 145 -1.15 -2.72 17.11
CA ARG A 145 -1.88 -3.80 17.79
C ARG A 145 -1.03 -4.53 18.83
N VAL A 146 0.21 -4.90 18.49
CA VAL A 146 1.14 -5.54 19.41
C VAL A 146 1.38 -4.67 20.64
N LEU A 147 1.75 -3.40 20.43
CA LEU A 147 2.10 -2.49 21.50
C LEU A 147 0.91 -2.10 22.38
N THR A 148 -0.28 -1.87 21.80
CA THR A 148 -1.47 -1.56 22.59
C THR A 148 -1.85 -2.74 23.49
N ARG A 149 -1.74 -3.98 23.00
CA ARG A 149 -1.97 -5.19 23.78
C ARG A 149 -0.93 -5.37 24.87
N TYR A 150 0.35 -5.25 24.52
CA TYR A 150 1.44 -5.41 25.46
C TYR A 150 1.35 -4.41 26.62
N LEU A 151 1.13 -3.15 26.31
CA LEU A 151 1.05 -2.05 27.28
C LEU A 151 -0.31 -1.95 28.00
N GLY A 152 -1.38 -2.65 27.54
CA GLY A 152 -2.74 -2.39 27.97
C GLY A 152 -3.19 -0.97 27.63
N PHE A 153 -2.83 -0.47 26.44
CA PHE A 153 -3.07 0.91 26.04
C PHE A 153 -4.51 1.11 25.58
N GLY A 154 -5.37 1.50 26.52
CA GLY A 154 -6.82 1.62 26.31
C GLY A 154 -7.29 2.94 25.71
N GLN A 155 -6.39 3.80 25.23
CA GLN A 155 -6.77 5.07 24.61
C GLN A 155 -7.01 4.90 23.10
N ASP A 156 -8.02 5.62 22.57
CA ASP A 156 -8.36 5.57 21.15
C ASP A 156 -7.25 6.21 20.28
N LEU A 157 -6.66 5.43 19.40
CA LEU A 157 -5.59 5.89 18.49
C LEU A 157 -6.09 6.77 17.34
N ALA A 158 -7.40 6.97 17.19
CA ALA A 158 -7.95 7.99 16.27
C ALA A 158 -7.70 9.43 16.77
N VAL A 159 -7.31 9.57 18.03
CA VAL A 159 -6.91 10.86 18.64
C VAL A 159 -5.40 11.01 18.50
N ALA A 160 -4.94 12.00 17.76
CA ALA A 160 -3.52 12.23 17.43
C ALA A 160 -2.60 12.29 18.68
N LYS A 161 -3.07 12.89 19.78
CA LYS A 161 -2.33 12.95 21.05
C LYS A 161 -2.04 11.54 21.61
N ASN A 162 -2.99 10.62 21.51
CA ASN A 162 -2.86 9.25 22.00
C ASN A 162 -1.88 8.45 21.11
N GLU A 163 -1.94 8.66 19.81
CA GLU A 163 -0.97 8.06 18.88
C GLU A 163 0.45 8.56 19.16
N LYS A 164 0.63 9.87 19.40
CA LYS A 164 1.92 10.44 19.80
C LYS A 164 2.45 9.79 21.08
N LEU A 165 1.60 9.62 22.09
CA LEU A 165 1.98 8.96 23.33
C LEU A 165 2.38 7.49 23.10
N LEU A 166 1.70 6.78 22.19
CA LEU A 166 2.09 5.41 21.84
C LEU A 166 3.46 5.37 21.16
N TRP A 167 3.79 6.35 20.29
CA TRP A 167 5.14 6.50 19.72
C TRP A 167 6.22 6.69 20.78
N GLU A 168 5.98 7.54 21.77
CA GLU A 168 6.91 7.78 22.88
C GLU A 168 7.14 6.48 23.66
N LYS A 169 6.06 5.73 23.97
CA LYS A 169 6.15 4.42 24.63
C LYS A 169 6.87 3.37 23.76
N ALA A 170 6.63 3.36 22.44
CA ALA A 170 7.31 2.44 21.53
C ALA A 170 8.83 2.65 21.57
N GLN A 171 9.28 3.91 21.60
CA GLN A 171 10.70 4.24 21.68
C GLN A 171 11.39 3.72 22.96
N THR A 172 10.67 3.62 24.08
CA THR A 172 11.24 3.08 25.34
C THR A 172 11.36 1.56 25.36
N LEU A 173 10.81 0.87 24.36
CA LEU A 173 10.79 -0.60 24.28
C LEU A 173 11.83 -1.16 23.30
N LEU A 174 12.68 -0.34 22.74
CA LEU A 174 13.75 -0.77 21.86
C LEU A 174 14.76 -1.69 22.54
N PRO A 175 15.50 -2.52 21.79
CA PRO A 175 16.57 -3.34 22.36
C PRO A 175 17.67 -2.44 22.96
N THR A 176 18.33 -2.94 24.00
CA THR A 176 19.34 -2.18 24.75
C THR A 176 20.74 -2.79 24.65
N GLN A 177 20.84 -3.95 23.98
CA GLN A 177 22.11 -4.66 23.78
C GLN A 177 22.43 -4.68 22.28
N HIS A 178 23.67 -4.34 21.92
CA HIS A 178 24.13 -4.31 20.53
C HIS A 178 23.13 -3.62 19.60
N VAL A 179 22.72 -2.42 19.98
CA VAL A 179 21.52 -1.75 19.45
C VAL A 179 21.50 -1.71 17.92
N ALA A 180 22.57 -1.24 17.27
CA ALA A 180 22.60 -1.14 15.82
C ALA A 180 22.40 -2.50 15.11
N GLN A 181 23.02 -3.56 15.63
CA GLN A 181 22.86 -4.92 15.09
C GLN A 181 21.51 -5.56 15.47
N ALA A 182 20.92 -5.14 16.59
CA ALA A 182 19.65 -5.67 17.06
C ALA A 182 18.45 -5.01 16.35
N MET A 183 18.57 -3.76 15.90
CA MET A 183 17.46 -3.01 15.34
C MET A 183 16.82 -3.64 14.09
N PRO A 184 17.55 -4.17 13.09
CA PRO A 184 16.93 -4.87 11.97
C PRO A 184 16.07 -6.06 12.43
N HIS A 185 16.56 -6.86 13.35
CA HIS A 185 15.83 -8.00 13.94
C HIS A 185 14.63 -7.56 14.77
N TYR A 186 14.77 -6.48 15.54
CA TYR A 186 13.67 -5.93 16.32
C TYR A 186 12.54 -5.42 15.43
N THR A 187 12.87 -4.61 14.45
CA THR A 187 11.90 -4.00 13.52
C THR A 187 11.16 -5.08 12.72
N GLN A 188 11.90 -6.03 12.14
CA GLN A 188 11.30 -7.18 11.47
C GLN A 188 10.48 -8.04 12.44
N GLY A 189 10.99 -8.28 13.64
CA GLY A 189 10.31 -9.06 14.68
C GLY A 189 8.99 -8.45 15.13
N MET A 190 8.89 -7.14 15.23
CA MET A 190 7.64 -6.45 15.56
C MET A 190 6.58 -6.62 14.47
N MET A 191 6.99 -6.53 13.20
CA MET A 191 6.10 -6.79 12.06
C MET A 191 5.67 -8.26 12.01
N ASP A 192 6.61 -9.19 12.19
CA ASP A 192 6.36 -10.63 12.18
C ASP A 192 5.44 -11.05 13.32
N LEU A 193 5.72 -10.59 14.53
CA LEU A 193 4.89 -10.88 15.71
C LEU A 193 3.43 -10.46 15.49
N GLY A 194 3.23 -9.26 14.90
CA GLY A 194 1.90 -8.78 14.54
C GLY A 194 1.25 -9.57 13.41
N ALA A 195 2.02 -10.05 12.43
CA ALA A 195 1.49 -10.77 11.29
C ALA A 195 1.16 -12.25 11.60
N THR A 196 1.89 -12.89 12.53
CA THR A 196 1.81 -14.34 12.78
C THR A 196 1.10 -14.69 14.10
N LEU A 197 1.62 -14.21 15.24
CA LEU A 197 1.13 -14.60 16.56
C LEU A 197 0.08 -13.65 17.14
N CYS A 198 0.34 -12.34 17.09
CA CYS A 198 -0.55 -11.33 17.66
C CYS A 198 -1.62 -10.91 16.64
N ALA A 199 -2.31 -11.88 16.02
CA ALA A 199 -3.34 -11.68 15.02
C ALA A 199 -4.53 -10.84 15.53
N PRO A 200 -5.32 -10.17 14.65
CA PRO A 200 -6.48 -9.39 15.07
C PRO A 200 -7.50 -10.20 15.86
N LYS A 201 -7.79 -11.43 15.41
CA LYS A 201 -8.68 -12.40 16.06
C LYS A 201 -7.88 -13.64 16.46
N ASN A 202 -8.25 -14.27 17.56
CA ASN A 202 -7.65 -15.51 18.07
C ASN A 202 -6.11 -15.46 18.12
N PRO A 203 -5.49 -14.45 18.79
CA PRO A 203 -4.04 -14.35 18.87
C PRO A 203 -3.45 -15.54 19.64
N GLN A 204 -2.29 -16.03 19.18
CA GLN A 204 -1.59 -17.18 19.73
C GLN A 204 -0.72 -16.76 20.95
N CYS A 205 -1.36 -16.28 22.02
CA CYS A 205 -0.69 -15.70 23.17
C CYS A 205 0.24 -16.69 23.89
N LEU A 206 -0.04 -18.00 23.86
CA LEU A 206 0.78 -19.02 24.52
C LEU A 206 2.18 -19.14 23.91
N GLN A 207 2.33 -18.86 22.62
CA GLN A 207 3.60 -18.92 21.88
C GLN A 207 4.31 -17.56 21.82
N CYS A 208 3.68 -16.51 22.36
CA CYS A 208 4.19 -15.14 22.23
C CYS A 208 5.40 -14.90 23.14
N PRO A 209 6.54 -14.41 22.61
CA PRO A 209 7.77 -14.19 23.38
C PRO A 209 7.63 -13.16 24.50
N VAL A 210 6.61 -12.30 24.43
CA VAL A 210 6.37 -11.21 25.36
C VAL A 210 5.14 -11.44 26.27
N LYS A 211 4.59 -12.65 26.27
CA LYS A 211 3.37 -13.03 27.00
C LYS A 211 3.43 -12.67 28.47
N GLU A 212 4.55 -12.98 29.15
CA GLU A 212 4.69 -12.86 30.59
C GLU A 212 4.44 -11.45 31.14
N ASN A 213 4.74 -10.42 30.32
CA ASN A 213 4.54 -9.01 30.67
C ASN A 213 3.45 -8.33 29.86
N CYS A 214 2.73 -9.08 29.01
CA CYS A 214 1.64 -8.55 28.19
C CYS A 214 0.38 -8.32 29.02
N LYS A 215 -0.05 -7.06 29.16
CA LYS A 215 -1.24 -6.72 29.95
C LYS A 215 -2.51 -7.34 29.39
N ALA A 216 -2.73 -7.24 28.08
CA ALA A 216 -3.92 -7.81 27.42
C ALA A 216 -4.01 -9.35 27.57
N ALA A 217 -2.86 -10.04 27.59
CA ALA A 217 -2.83 -11.49 27.84
C ALA A 217 -3.19 -11.82 29.32
N LYS A 218 -2.68 -11.03 30.28
CA LYS A 218 -3.03 -11.17 31.71
C LYS A 218 -4.51 -10.89 31.98
N GLU A 219 -5.09 -9.95 31.25
CA GLU A 219 -6.52 -9.62 31.34
C GLU A 219 -7.43 -10.64 30.64
N GLY A 220 -6.88 -11.55 29.83
CA GLY A 220 -7.64 -12.50 29.01
C GLY A 220 -8.45 -11.86 27.90
N LYS A 221 -8.18 -10.59 27.55
CA LYS A 221 -8.98 -9.82 26.59
C LYS A 221 -8.12 -9.15 25.50
N PRO A 222 -7.26 -9.89 24.79
CA PRO A 222 -6.36 -9.27 23.80
C PRO A 222 -7.10 -8.58 22.63
N GLU A 223 -8.28 -9.06 22.28
CA GLU A 223 -9.07 -8.48 21.16
C GLU A 223 -9.71 -7.14 21.48
N SER A 224 -9.73 -6.73 22.77
CA SER A 224 -10.17 -5.40 23.17
C SER A 224 -9.20 -4.29 22.74
N TYR A 225 -8.00 -4.66 22.28
CA TYR A 225 -6.96 -3.73 21.84
C TYR A 225 -6.60 -3.92 20.37
N PRO A 226 -6.35 -2.83 19.60
CA PRO A 226 -6.47 -1.42 20.00
C PRO A 226 -7.93 -0.96 20.11
N VAL A 227 -8.18 0.00 20.99
CA VAL A 227 -9.48 0.67 21.10
C VAL A 227 -9.73 1.51 19.85
N LYS A 228 -10.94 1.38 19.26
CA LYS A 228 -11.40 2.14 18.10
C LYS A 228 -12.82 2.62 18.37
N THR A 229 -13.00 3.93 18.48
CA THR A 229 -14.32 4.53 18.68
C THR A 229 -14.97 4.99 17.37
N LYS A 230 -14.18 5.40 16.40
CA LYS A 230 -14.69 5.84 15.09
C LYS A 230 -15.01 4.64 14.18
N LYS A 231 -16.29 4.52 13.83
CA LYS A 231 -16.74 3.65 12.74
C LYS A 231 -16.56 4.38 11.41
N LEU A 232 -15.96 3.74 10.44
CA LEU A 232 -15.85 4.27 9.08
C LEU A 232 -17.26 4.38 8.48
N LYS A 233 -17.73 5.61 8.21
CA LYS A 233 -18.95 5.81 7.41
C LYS A 233 -18.61 5.53 5.95
N ARG A 234 -19.27 4.54 5.38
CA ARG A 234 -19.15 4.23 3.95
C ARG A 234 -20.23 4.99 3.19
N THR A 235 -19.88 5.47 2.00
CA THR A 235 -20.81 6.07 1.05
C THR A 235 -20.93 5.19 -0.19
N SER A 236 -21.93 5.41 -1.02
CA SER A 236 -22.08 4.77 -2.33
C SER A 236 -22.17 5.82 -3.43
N GLU A 237 -21.72 5.47 -4.62
CA GLU A 237 -21.77 6.32 -5.80
C GLU A 237 -22.05 5.48 -7.03
N GLN A 238 -22.84 6.02 -7.95
CA GLN A 238 -23.11 5.39 -9.24
C GLN A 238 -22.35 6.15 -10.33
N LEU A 239 -21.72 5.42 -11.24
CA LEU A 239 -20.92 5.97 -12.33
C LEU A 239 -21.25 5.22 -13.62
N TRP A 240 -21.48 5.95 -14.69
CA TRP A 240 -21.69 5.40 -16.04
C TRP A 240 -20.39 5.42 -16.82
N LEU A 241 -20.08 4.32 -17.49
CA LEU A 241 -18.83 4.11 -18.20
C LEU A 241 -19.12 3.85 -19.67
N LEU A 242 -18.60 4.68 -20.57
CA LEU A 242 -18.75 4.45 -22.02
C LEU A 242 -17.70 3.43 -22.50
N TYR A 243 -18.15 2.21 -22.80
CA TYR A 243 -17.33 1.16 -23.41
C TYR A 243 -17.42 1.27 -24.94
N ALA A 244 -16.68 2.24 -25.51
CA ALA A 244 -16.63 2.42 -26.94
C ALA A 244 -15.58 1.50 -27.57
N GLN A 245 -16.02 0.64 -28.51
CA GLN A 245 -15.18 -0.33 -29.19
C GLN A 245 -15.21 -0.10 -30.70
N SER A 246 -14.03 -0.09 -31.33
CA SER A 246 -13.89 -0.05 -32.80
C SER A 246 -14.22 -1.41 -33.43
N LYS A 247 -14.42 -1.43 -34.75
CA LYS A 247 -14.60 -2.68 -35.51
C LYS A 247 -13.44 -3.66 -35.34
N ASN A 248 -12.23 -3.15 -35.08
CA ASN A 248 -11.02 -3.96 -34.89
C ASN A 248 -10.81 -4.42 -33.44
N GLY A 249 -11.75 -4.11 -32.53
CA GLY A 249 -11.69 -4.50 -31.13
C GLY A 249 -10.94 -3.52 -30.22
N GLU A 250 -10.40 -2.42 -30.73
CA GLU A 250 -9.75 -1.40 -29.93
C GLU A 250 -10.77 -0.67 -29.05
N VAL A 251 -10.34 -0.23 -27.87
CA VAL A 251 -11.18 0.44 -26.89
C VAL A 251 -10.75 1.88 -26.70
N TRP A 252 -11.72 2.79 -26.70
CA TRP A 252 -11.45 4.21 -26.43
C TRP A 252 -11.29 4.43 -24.94
N MET A 253 -10.14 4.98 -24.54
CA MET A 253 -9.85 5.31 -23.14
C MET A 253 -9.36 6.74 -22.99
N VAL A 254 -9.61 7.29 -21.79
CA VAL A 254 -9.18 8.61 -21.37
C VAL A 254 -8.31 8.50 -20.12
N GLN A 255 -7.32 9.35 -19.98
CA GLN A 255 -6.57 9.45 -18.75
C GLN A 255 -7.38 10.23 -17.70
N ARG A 256 -7.53 9.68 -16.52
CA ARG A 256 -8.19 10.34 -15.39
C ARG A 256 -7.39 11.55 -14.91
N PRO A 257 -8.06 12.58 -14.36
CA PRO A 257 -7.37 13.70 -13.70
C PRO A 257 -6.35 13.22 -12.65
N GLN A 258 -5.40 14.07 -12.31
CA GLN A 258 -4.36 13.75 -11.32
C GLN A 258 -4.87 13.70 -9.86
N SER A 259 -6.16 13.94 -9.64
CA SER A 259 -6.83 13.88 -8.34
C SER A 259 -8.12 13.04 -8.42
N GLY A 260 -8.62 12.60 -7.28
CA GLY A 260 -9.86 11.81 -7.17
C GLY A 260 -9.66 10.31 -7.35
N ILE A 261 -10.77 9.60 -7.57
CA ILE A 261 -10.77 8.14 -7.75
C ILE A 261 -10.08 7.78 -9.06
N TRP A 262 -9.13 6.81 -8.99
CA TRP A 262 -8.33 6.34 -10.12
C TRP A 262 -7.46 7.42 -10.78
N ALA A 263 -7.04 8.42 -10.02
CA ALA A 263 -6.23 9.53 -10.51
C ALA A 263 -5.03 9.08 -11.34
N GLY A 264 -4.86 9.67 -12.53
CA GLY A 264 -3.76 9.43 -13.46
C GLY A 264 -3.79 8.08 -14.21
N LEU A 265 -4.76 7.19 -13.91
CA LEU A 265 -4.95 5.94 -14.65
C LEU A 265 -5.71 6.18 -15.95
N TYR A 266 -5.52 5.31 -16.93
CA TYR A 266 -6.44 5.21 -18.03
C TYR A 266 -7.75 4.53 -17.60
N CYS A 267 -8.85 4.99 -18.16
CA CYS A 267 -10.18 4.50 -17.82
C CYS A 267 -11.11 4.66 -19.03
N LEU A 268 -12.19 3.92 -19.06
CA LEU A 268 -13.32 4.27 -19.93
C LEU A 268 -13.82 5.68 -19.58
N PRO A 269 -14.34 6.49 -20.51
CA PRO A 269 -14.98 7.77 -20.18
C PRO A 269 -16.04 7.60 -19.10
N VAL A 270 -16.00 8.42 -18.05
CA VAL A 270 -16.85 8.32 -16.84
C VAL A 270 -17.83 9.47 -16.81
N PHE A 271 -19.09 9.18 -16.52
CA PHE A 271 -20.19 10.14 -16.42
C PHE A 271 -20.95 9.96 -15.10
N GLU A 272 -21.53 11.06 -14.61
CA GLU A 272 -22.29 11.08 -13.35
C GLU A 272 -23.72 10.54 -13.55
N SER A 273 -24.23 10.50 -14.79
CA SER A 273 -25.56 9.97 -15.12
C SER A 273 -25.60 9.34 -16.50
N TYR A 274 -26.64 8.55 -16.76
CA TYR A 274 -26.91 7.96 -18.08
C TYR A 274 -27.22 9.03 -19.12
N GLU A 275 -27.96 10.07 -18.74
CA GLU A 275 -28.33 11.20 -19.61
C GLU A 275 -27.09 11.95 -20.06
N ALA A 276 -26.11 12.17 -19.17
CA ALA A 276 -24.84 12.82 -19.51
C ALA A 276 -24.04 11.98 -20.52
N LEU A 277 -24.01 10.65 -20.35
CA LEU A 277 -23.39 9.73 -21.30
C LEU A 277 -24.11 9.78 -22.64
N GLN A 278 -25.43 9.70 -22.66
CA GLN A 278 -26.24 9.78 -23.90
C GLN A 278 -26.01 11.10 -24.63
N ALA A 279 -26.01 12.22 -23.95
CA ALA A 279 -25.77 13.53 -24.53
C ALA A 279 -24.39 13.60 -25.19
N PHE A 280 -23.36 13.07 -24.50
CA PHE A 280 -22.01 12.99 -25.06
C PHE A 280 -21.97 12.16 -26.36
N VAL A 281 -22.60 10.98 -26.35
CA VAL A 281 -22.62 10.09 -27.54
C VAL A 281 -23.42 10.67 -28.67
N LYS A 282 -24.59 11.28 -28.43
CA LYS A 282 -25.43 11.89 -29.49
C LYS A 282 -24.70 12.97 -30.30
N THR A 283 -23.76 13.67 -29.70
CA THR A 283 -22.91 14.65 -30.39
C THR A 283 -21.84 14.00 -31.30
N LYS A 284 -21.54 12.72 -31.13
CA LYS A 284 -20.42 11.99 -31.76
C LYS A 284 -20.89 10.89 -32.72
N SER A 285 -22.04 10.28 -32.43
CA SER A 285 -22.54 9.09 -33.15
C SER A 285 -24.07 9.02 -33.10
N LYS A 286 -24.68 8.45 -34.14
CA LYS A 286 -26.11 8.06 -34.17
C LYS A 286 -26.33 6.57 -33.83
N LEU A 287 -25.30 5.88 -33.36
CA LEU A 287 -25.36 4.44 -33.03
C LEU A 287 -26.04 4.19 -31.70
N GLU A 288 -26.64 3.01 -31.61
CA GLU A 288 -27.34 2.57 -30.42
C GLU A 288 -26.36 2.25 -29.27
N LEU A 289 -26.78 2.58 -28.04
CA LEU A 289 -26.13 2.24 -26.81
C LEU A 289 -26.71 0.95 -26.26
N GLN A 290 -25.86 0.05 -25.79
CA GLN A 290 -26.25 -1.21 -25.17
C GLN A 290 -25.77 -1.25 -23.72
N ASP A 291 -26.72 -1.43 -22.79
CA ASP A 291 -26.39 -1.59 -21.38
C ASP A 291 -25.66 -2.90 -21.13
N MET A 292 -24.69 -2.88 -20.25
CA MET A 292 -23.93 -4.04 -19.78
C MET A 292 -24.22 -4.29 -18.29
N PRO A 293 -23.89 -5.48 -17.76
CA PRO A 293 -24.10 -5.78 -16.35
C PRO A 293 -23.37 -4.79 -15.42
N VAL A 294 -24.08 -4.35 -14.38
CA VAL A 294 -23.52 -3.45 -13.35
C VAL A 294 -22.42 -4.14 -12.57
N VAL A 295 -21.30 -3.47 -12.39
CA VAL A 295 -20.15 -3.96 -11.63
C VAL A 295 -20.02 -3.20 -10.31
N LYS A 296 -20.20 -3.90 -9.18
CA LYS A 296 -19.91 -3.33 -7.86
C LYS A 296 -18.41 -3.37 -7.59
N HIS A 297 -17.81 -2.22 -7.32
CA HIS A 297 -16.41 -2.08 -6.92
C HIS A 297 -16.30 -1.45 -5.53
N VAL A 298 -15.68 -2.17 -4.60
CA VAL A 298 -15.57 -1.80 -3.19
C VAL A 298 -14.24 -1.11 -2.93
N LEU A 299 -14.29 0.17 -2.53
CA LEU A 299 -13.16 0.91 -2.01
C LEU A 299 -13.22 0.94 -0.48
N THR A 300 -12.16 1.39 0.20
CA THR A 300 -12.08 1.45 1.67
C THR A 300 -13.22 2.25 2.28
N HIS A 301 -13.59 3.39 1.68
CA HIS A 301 -14.58 4.33 2.23
C HIS A 301 -15.81 4.51 1.35
N LYS A 302 -15.88 3.84 0.19
CA LYS A 302 -16.95 4.03 -0.79
C LYS A 302 -17.22 2.76 -1.58
N ASP A 303 -18.49 2.50 -1.88
CA ASP A 303 -18.93 1.48 -2.83
C ASP A 303 -19.25 2.18 -4.16
N LEU A 304 -18.63 1.75 -5.25
CA LEU A 304 -18.92 2.23 -6.59
C LEU A 304 -19.80 1.22 -7.31
N TYR A 305 -20.90 1.70 -7.87
CA TYR A 305 -21.73 0.93 -8.80
C TYR A 305 -21.43 1.46 -10.20
N LEU A 306 -20.74 0.65 -10.99
CA LEU A 306 -20.28 0.99 -12.31
C LEU A 306 -21.29 0.43 -13.32
N HIS A 307 -21.84 1.31 -14.15
CA HIS A 307 -22.80 1.00 -15.21
C HIS A 307 -22.11 1.12 -16.57
N PRO A 308 -21.49 0.04 -17.09
CA PRO A 308 -20.88 0.08 -18.41
C PRO A 308 -21.96 0.10 -19.48
N VAL A 309 -21.75 0.96 -20.49
CA VAL A 309 -22.64 1.09 -21.65
C VAL A 309 -21.81 0.93 -22.90
N ALA A 310 -22.09 -0.09 -23.69
CA ALA A 310 -21.34 -0.40 -24.90
C ALA A 310 -21.78 0.49 -26.06
N LEU A 311 -20.79 0.94 -26.84
CA LEU A 311 -20.95 1.62 -28.11
C LEU A 311 -20.01 0.98 -29.14
N ARG A 312 -20.57 0.38 -30.18
CA ARG A 312 -19.78 -0.20 -31.27
C ARG A 312 -19.66 0.79 -32.42
N LEU A 313 -18.44 1.04 -32.86
CA LEU A 313 -18.12 2.00 -33.93
C LEU A 313 -17.51 1.29 -35.14
N ASN A 314 -17.97 1.65 -36.34
CA ASN A 314 -17.45 1.08 -37.58
C ASN A 314 -16.05 1.60 -37.98
N SER A 315 -15.58 2.66 -37.33
CA SER A 315 -14.26 3.27 -37.55
C SER A 315 -13.72 3.92 -36.27
N GLN A 316 -12.41 4.12 -36.21
CA GLN A 316 -11.73 4.87 -35.16
C GLN A 316 -12.01 6.38 -35.33
N LYS A 317 -13.16 6.85 -34.83
CA LYS A 317 -13.43 8.28 -34.73
C LYS A 317 -12.97 8.78 -33.35
N SER A 318 -12.42 9.99 -33.33
CA SER A 318 -12.12 10.64 -32.03
C SER A 318 -13.43 10.93 -31.30
N LEU A 319 -13.49 10.50 -30.06
CA LEU A 319 -14.59 10.80 -29.14
C LEU A 319 -14.29 11.98 -28.20
N GLY A 320 -13.22 12.73 -28.47
CA GLY A 320 -12.78 13.86 -27.66
C GLY A 320 -11.37 13.65 -27.10
N GLN A 321 -11.15 14.00 -25.83
CA GLN A 321 -9.88 13.70 -25.17
C GLN A 321 -9.79 12.19 -24.92
N GLY A 322 -8.72 11.56 -25.39
CA GLY A 322 -8.48 10.12 -25.26
C GLY A 322 -7.80 9.51 -26.48
N HIS A 323 -7.61 8.20 -26.43
CA HIS A 323 -6.96 7.42 -27.48
C HIS A 323 -7.61 6.05 -27.63
N TRP A 324 -7.45 5.44 -28.82
CA TRP A 324 -7.78 4.04 -29.07
C TRP A 324 -6.63 3.16 -28.62
N PHE A 325 -6.93 2.12 -27.84
CA PHE A 325 -5.97 1.15 -27.37
C PHE A 325 -6.36 -0.25 -27.83
N ASP A 326 -5.42 -0.95 -28.43
CA ASP A 326 -5.52 -2.37 -28.73
C ASP A 326 -5.26 -3.21 -27.45
N GLN A 327 -5.48 -4.52 -27.52
CA GLN A 327 -5.32 -5.42 -26.37
C GLN A 327 -3.88 -5.45 -25.83
N GLN A 328 -2.87 -5.32 -26.69
CA GLN A 328 -1.48 -5.30 -26.28
C GLN A 328 -1.15 -4.04 -25.48
N SER A 329 -1.59 -2.89 -25.98
CA SER A 329 -1.42 -1.60 -25.28
C SER A 329 -2.21 -1.54 -23.98
N ILE A 330 -3.44 -2.10 -23.93
CA ILE A 330 -4.26 -2.23 -22.74
C ILE A 330 -3.53 -3.04 -21.65
N ALA A 331 -2.82 -4.10 -22.02
CA ALA A 331 -2.07 -4.92 -21.07
C ALA A 331 -0.92 -4.13 -20.40
N ALA A 332 -0.33 -3.16 -21.12
CA ALA A 332 0.84 -2.40 -20.67
C ALA A 332 0.52 -1.17 -19.81
N ILE A 333 -0.70 -0.61 -19.91
CA ILE A 333 -1.07 0.64 -19.21
C ILE A 333 -1.68 0.40 -17.83
N GLY A 334 -1.62 1.43 -16.97
CA GLY A 334 -2.26 1.44 -15.67
C GLY A 334 -3.78 1.60 -15.76
N LEU A 335 -4.54 0.57 -15.39
CA LEU A 335 -6.00 0.56 -15.34
C LEU A 335 -6.53 0.26 -13.95
N PRO A 336 -7.69 0.84 -13.55
CA PRO A 336 -8.43 0.36 -12.38
C PRO A 336 -8.80 -1.11 -12.54
N ALA A 337 -8.75 -1.88 -11.44
CA ALA A 337 -9.07 -3.31 -11.48
C ALA A 337 -10.43 -3.66 -12.11
N PRO A 338 -11.54 -2.94 -11.82
CA PRO A 338 -12.82 -3.22 -12.48
C PRO A 338 -12.80 -2.92 -13.99
N ILE A 339 -12.06 -1.89 -14.42
CA ILE A 339 -11.92 -1.56 -15.85
C ILE A 339 -11.11 -2.64 -16.55
N ARG A 340 -9.98 -3.08 -15.97
CA ARG A 340 -9.18 -4.17 -16.55
C ARG A 340 -10.01 -5.44 -16.78
N LYS A 341 -10.94 -5.77 -15.86
CA LYS A 341 -11.86 -6.92 -16.02
C LYS A 341 -12.91 -6.72 -17.11
N LEU A 342 -13.26 -5.48 -17.44
CA LEU A 342 -14.24 -5.18 -18.50
C LEU A 342 -13.63 -5.23 -19.91
N VAL A 343 -12.34 -4.88 -20.03
CA VAL A 343 -11.69 -4.70 -21.33
C VAL A 343 -10.67 -5.80 -21.68
N GLY A 344 -10.28 -6.63 -20.72
CA GLY A 344 -9.41 -7.80 -20.87
C GLY A 344 -10.18 -9.06 -20.63
#